data_fdcebe180dadba50e111dd15ecb2850a
#
_entry.id   fdcebe180dadba50e111dd15ecb2850a
#
_cell.length_a   1.000
_cell.length_b   1.000
_cell.length_c   1.000
_cell.angle_alpha   90.00
_cell.angle_beta   90.00
_cell.angle_gamma   90.00
#
_symmetry.space_group_name_H-M   'P 1'
#
loop_
_entity.id
_entity.type
_entity.pdbx_description
1 polymer ?
#
loop_
_entity_poly.entity_id
_entity_poly.type
_entity_poly.pdbx_seq_one_letter_code
_entity_poly.pdbx_strand_id
1 'polypeptide(L)'
;MLRCLARLRRLLNRGNFFVSGEKFSTDFFAPSFRNRKSKLLAPLLFAIFVSGCEENAFDRMPESKSHTNKIGTHTDSKLVYRRHDYMNQWADKDGDCRNLRHEMLMRQSLEEVVFKNTHNCIVEKGLWLDPYTNRFIRLASDLDVDHVIPLAYAHKSGGASWTTMKKRRFAMDETNLLLVDDGENNRKGEKGPSQYLPIKNFQCNYAQIWQTVSEKYKLDLSSVDQMMLASVLNNCLR
;
A
#
# COMPACT_ATOMS: atom_id res chain seq x y z
N MET A 1 20.93 -26.69 21.42
CA MET A 1 20.49 -26.72 20.02
C MET A 1 19.02 -27.14 19.81
N LEU A 2 18.51 -28.18 20.50
CA LEU A 2 17.11 -28.66 20.30
C LEU A 2 16.01 -27.66 20.72
N ARG A 3 16.25 -26.75 21.66
CA ARG A 3 15.22 -25.75 22.09
C ARG A 3 15.02 -24.58 21.12
N CYS A 4 16.01 -24.27 20.29
CA CYS A 4 15.94 -23.21 19.29
C CYS A 4 15.09 -23.61 18.08
N LEU A 5 15.17 -24.85 17.65
CA LEU A 5 14.38 -25.39 16.53
C LEU A 5 12.89 -25.51 16.83
N ALA A 6 12.52 -25.73 18.12
CA ALA A 6 11.11 -25.78 18.52
C ALA A 6 10.42 -24.40 18.50
N ARG A 7 11.18 -23.31 18.74
CA ARG A 7 10.65 -21.95 18.65
C ARG A 7 10.48 -21.47 17.20
N LEU A 8 11.41 -21.86 16.32
CA LEU A 8 11.30 -21.56 14.88
C LEU A 8 10.05 -22.20 14.27
N ARG A 9 9.74 -23.46 14.62
CA ARG A 9 8.51 -24.14 14.18
C ARG A 9 7.23 -23.47 14.70
N ARG A 10 7.25 -22.86 15.89
CA ARG A 10 6.07 -22.15 16.43
C ARG A 10 5.81 -20.80 15.77
N LEU A 11 6.84 -20.14 15.24
CA LEU A 11 6.70 -18.88 14.52
C LEU A 11 6.21 -19.09 13.09
N LEU A 12 6.64 -20.17 12.45
CA LEU A 12 6.17 -20.56 11.11
C LEU A 12 4.71 -21.07 11.13
N ASN A 13 4.25 -21.61 12.26
CA ASN A 13 2.86 -22.11 12.42
C ASN A 13 1.89 -21.08 13.03
N ARG A 14 2.33 -19.91 13.47
CA ARG A 14 1.46 -18.83 13.95
C ARG A 14 0.97 -17.87 12.87
N GLY A 15 1.25 -18.16 11.61
CA GLY A 15 0.63 -17.50 10.45
C GLY A 15 -0.83 -17.89 10.22
N ASN A 16 -1.45 -18.70 11.10
CA ASN A 16 -2.90 -18.92 11.07
C ASN A 16 -3.60 -17.79 11.82
N PHE A 17 -3.92 -16.75 11.11
CA PHE A 17 -4.98 -15.82 11.51
C PHE A 17 -6.29 -16.60 11.62
N PHE A 18 -6.83 -16.65 12.83
CA PHE A 18 -8.17 -17.15 13.11
C PHE A 18 -9.17 -16.32 12.32
N VAL A 19 -9.70 -16.86 11.24
CA VAL A 19 -10.96 -16.42 10.66
C VAL A 19 -12.02 -17.30 11.32
N SER A 20 -12.85 -16.70 12.17
CA SER A 20 -13.99 -17.35 12.80
C SER A 20 -14.91 -17.91 11.70
N GLY A 21 -15.30 -19.18 11.89
CA GLY A 21 -16.05 -19.94 10.92
C GLY A 21 -17.43 -19.36 10.61
N GLU A 22 -17.65 -19.09 9.35
CA GLU A 22 -18.99 -19.18 8.75
C GLU A 22 -18.92 -20.21 7.63
N LYS A 23 -19.78 -21.21 7.74
CA LYS A 23 -19.97 -22.28 6.77
C LYS A 23 -20.58 -21.66 5.51
N PHE A 24 -19.82 -21.55 4.44
CA PHE A 24 -20.39 -21.30 3.13
C PHE A 24 -20.74 -22.62 2.45
N SER A 25 -22.05 -22.77 2.19
CA SER A 25 -22.65 -23.81 1.38
C SER A 25 -22.20 -23.66 -0.07
N THR A 26 -21.68 -24.74 -0.62
CA THR A 26 -21.32 -24.85 -2.04
C THR A 26 -22.58 -25.17 -2.84
N ASP A 27 -23.16 -24.19 -3.52
CA ASP A 27 -24.06 -24.45 -4.63
C ASP A 27 -23.47 -23.89 -5.93
N PHE A 28 -23.10 -24.83 -6.77
CA PHE A 28 -22.64 -24.62 -8.13
C PHE A 28 -23.79 -24.14 -9.01
N PHE A 29 -23.70 -22.95 -9.56
CA PHE A 29 -24.43 -22.58 -10.78
C PHE A 29 -23.44 -22.15 -11.85
N ALA A 30 -23.28 -23.01 -12.86
CA ALA A 30 -22.58 -22.71 -14.10
C ALA A 30 -23.53 -21.96 -15.06
N PRO A 31 -23.11 -20.85 -15.67
CA PRO A 31 -23.88 -20.33 -16.81
C PRO A 31 -23.37 -20.95 -18.12
N SER A 32 -24.33 -21.57 -18.81
CA SER A 32 -24.25 -22.10 -20.14
C SER A 32 -23.86 -21.05 -21.18
N PHE A 33 -22.76 -21.29 -21.88
CA PHE A 33 -22.37 -20.55 -23.06
C PHE A 33 -23.26 -20.97 -24.25
N ARG A 34 -24.14 -20.09 -24.69
CA ARG A 34 -24.88 -20.24 -25.93
C ARG A 34 -24.20 -19.46 -27.04
N ASN A 35 -23.59 -20.22 -27.95
CA ASN A 35 -23.00 -19.85 -29.22
C ASN A 35 -24.05 -19.14 -30.11
N ARG A 36 -23.76 -17.94 -30.59
CA ARG A 36 -24.49 -17.32 -31.70
C ARG A 36 -23.51 -16.93 -32.81
N LYS A 37 -23.61 -17.70 -33.87
CA LYS A 37 -22.89 -17.50 -35.15
C LYS A 37 -23.41 -16.28 -35.89
N SER A 38 -22.47 -15.56 -36.44
CA SER A 38 -22.36 -14.85 -37.73
C SER A 38 -23.61 -14.32 -38.44
N LYS A 39 -23.52 -13.08 -38.88
CA LYS A 39 -23.75 -12.76 -40.31
C LYS A 39 -22.94 -11.53 -40.71
N LEU A 40 -22.09 -11.75 -41.71
CA LEU A 40 -21.42 -10.76 -42.57
C LEU A 40 -22.45 -10.00 -43.39
N LEU A 41 -22.26 -8.72 -43.56
CA LEU A 41 -22.60 -7.97 -44.80
C LEU A 41 -21.78 -6.66 -44.83
N ALA A 42 -20.93 -6.56 -45.85
CA ALA A 42 -20.28 -5.35 -46.36
C ALA A 42 -21.04 -4.94 -47.60
N PRO A 43 -20.60 -3.91 -48.36
CA PRO A 43 -20.23 -2.53 -48.05
C PRO A 43 -21.07 -1.56 -48.91
N LEU A 44 -21.02 -0.25 -48.66
CA LEU A 44 -21.36 0.73 -49.72
C LEU A 44 -20.50 1.98 -49.60
N LEU A 45 -19.79 2.24 -50.67
CA LEU A 45 -19.05 3.42 -51.06
C LEU A 45 -20.01 4.60 -51.31
N PHE A 46 -19.57 5.84 -50.96
CA PHE A 46 -19.83 7.08 -51.76
C PHE A 46 -18.97 8.17 -51.14
N ALA A 47 -17.92 8.58 -51.77
CA ALA A 47 -17.71 9.60 -52.83
C ALA A 47 -17.72 11.05 -52.25
N ILE A 48 -16.54 11.58 -52.16
CA ILE A 48 -15.96 12.87 -52.63
C ILE A 48 -16.92 14.04 -52.78
N PHE A 49 -16.64 15.11 -52.04
CA PHE A 49 -16.71 16.48 -52.62
C PHE A 49 -15.56 17.32 -52.06
N VAL A 50 -14.79 17.82 -53.04
CA VAL A 50 -13.72 18.81 -52.92
C VAL A 50 -14.35 20.17 -53.11
N SER A 51 -13.75 21.16 -52.54
CA SER A 51 -13.66 22.53 -53.03
C SER A 51 -14.20 23.63 -52.12
N GLY A 52 -13.33 24.61 -51.92
CA GLY A 52 -13.70 25.95 -51.47
C GLY A 52 -12.64 26.58 -50.58
N CYS A 53 -11.53 27.05 -51.18
CA CYS A 53 -10.72 28.13 -50.60
C CYS A 53 -11.48 29.41 -50.71
N GLU A 54 -11.59 30.17 -49.64
CA GLU A 54 -11.71 31.66 -49.72
C GLU A 54 -10.92 32.30 -48.59
N GLU A 55 -10.01 33.16 -48.99
CA GLU A 55 -9.19 34.06 -48.19
C GLU A 55 -9.96 35.32 -47.81
N ASN A 56 -9.47 35.94 -46.74
CA ASN A 56 -9.56 37.37 -46.36
C ASN A 56 -10.81 37.87 -45.62
N ALA A 57 -10.59 38.12 -44.33
CA ALA A 57 -10.94 39.42 -43.75
C ALA A 57 -10.15 39.63 -42.46
N PHE A 58 -9.06 40.35 -42.57
CA PHE A 58 -8.36 40.99 -41.46
C PHE A 58 -9.17 42.27 -41.10
N ASP A 59 -9.93 42.22 -40.02
CA ASP A 59 -10.49 43.46 -39.49
C ASP A 59 -10.63 43.38 -37.96
N ARG A 60 -9.88 44.27 -37.35
CA ARG A 60 -10.03 44.93 -36.04
C ARG A 60 -10.61 44.14 -34.87
N MET A 61 -9.70 43.72 -34.01
CA MET A 61 -10.01 43.40 -32.61
C MET A 61 -10.29 44.71 -31.83
N PRO A 62 -11.37 44.76 -31.07
CA PRO A 62 -11.49 45.75 -30.01
C PRO A 62 -10.63 45.34 -28.82
N GLU A 63 -9.84 46.27 -28.26
CA GLU A 63 -9.14 46.13 -26.99
C GLU A 63 -10.11 45.73 -25.89
N SER A 64 -10.05 44.46 -25.52
CA SER A 64 -10.70 43.92 -24.33
C SER A 64 -9.86 44.23 -23.10
N LYS A 65 -10.36 45.12 -22.27
CA LYS A 65 -9.81 45.45 -20.94
C LYS A 65 -9.52 44.15 -20.18
N SER A 66 -8.26 43.90 -19.89
CA SER A 66 -7.77 42.85 -19.04
C SER A 66 -8.37 43.00 -17.64
N HIS A 67 -9.47 42.31 -17.39
CA HIS A 67 -9.83 41.93 -16.04
C HIS A 67 -8.94 40.75 -15.67
N THR A 68 -7.86 41.01 -14.97
CA THR A 68 -7.08 40.01 -14.26
C THR A 68 -7.98 39.45 -13.17
N ASN A 69 -8.81 38.46 -13.52
CA ASN A 69 -9.34 37.53 -12.54
C ASN A 69 -8.12 36.79 -11.97
N LYS A 70 -7.70 37.19 -10.78
CA LYS A 70 -6.89 36.34 -9.91
C LYS A 70 -7.72 35.07 -9.70
N ILE A 71 -7.48 34.07 -10.54
CA ILE A 71 -7.84 32.69 -10.23
C ILE A 71 -6.98 32.35 -9.02
N GLY A 72 -7.57 32.56 -7.86
CA GLY A 72 -7.01 32.04 -6.62
C GLY A 72 -6.94 30.51 -6.79
N THR A 73 -5.76 29.98 -7.07
CA THR A 73 -5.48 28.58 -6.94
C THR A 73 -5.59 28.23 -5.45
N HIS A 74 -6.82 28.08 -4.96
CA HIS A 74 -7.07 27.29 -3.78
C HIS A 74 -6.74 25.83 -4.16
N THR A 75 -5.46 25.51 -4.18
CA THR A 75 -5.02 24.13 -4.06
C THR A 75 -5.61 23.67 -2.74
N ASP A 76 -6.65 22.84 -2.84
CA ASP A 76 -7.32 22.29 -1.65
C ASP A 76 -6.23 21.68 -0.78
N SER A 77 -5.98 22.26 0.38
CA SER A 77 -4.89 21.86 1.27
C SER A 77 -4.99 20.39 1.70
N LYS A 78 -6.15 19.78 1.48
CA LYS A 78 -6.39 18.33 1.66
C LYS A 78 -5.71 17.46 0.61
N LEU A 79 -5.40 17.98 -0.59
CA LEU A 79 -4.76 17.22 -1.66
C LEU A 79 -3.24 17.08 -1.46
N VAL A 80 -2.65 17.93 -0.63
CA VAL A 80 -1.22 17.87 -0.32
C VAL A 80 -0.97 16.86 0.78
N TYR A 81 -0.19 15.83 0.49
CA TYR A 81 0.24 14.86 1.52
C TYR A 81 1.12 15.54 2.58
N ARG A 82 0.76 15.33 3.83
CA ARG A 82 1.56 15.72 5.00
C ARG A 82 1.57 14.55 5.98
N ARG A 83 2.77 14.05 6.30
CA ARG A 83 2.92 12.91 7.22
C ARG A 83 2.28 13.17 8.58
N HIS A 84 2.36 14.40 9.11
CA HIS A 84 1.79 14.75 10.41
C HIS A 84 0.26 14.68 10.47
N ASP A 85 -0.46 14.71 9.32
CA ASP A 85 -1.90 14.48 9.29
C ASP A 85 -2.24 13.02 9.67
N TYR A 86 -1.30 12.09 9.46
CA TYR A 86 -1.41 10.67 9.76
C TYR A 86 -0.80 10.31 11.10
N MET A 87 0.41 10.76 11.36
CA MET A 87 1.12 10.51 12.62
C MET A 87 2.27 11.49 12.82
N ASN A 88 2.53 11.85 14.07
CA ASN A 88 3.73 12.58 14.46
C ASN A 88 4.78 11.62 15.03
N GLN A 89 4.32 10.67 15.82
CA GLN A 89 5.14 9.66 16.49
C GLN A 89 4.34 8.37 16.68
N TRP A 90 5.01 7.29 16.99
CA TRP A 90 4.37 6.05 17.41
C TRP A 90 3.65 6.24 18.73
N ALA A 91 2.42 5.74 18.82
CA ALA A 91 1.63 5.87 20.04
C ALA A 91 2.15 4.93 21.12
N ASP A 92 2.21 5.42 22.35
CA ASP A 92 2.23 4.64 23.57
C ASP A 92 0.76 4.53 24.03
N LYS A 93 0.18 3.32 23.94
CA LYS A 93 -1.27 3.15 24.12
C LYS A 93 -1.67 2.91 25.58
N ASP A 94 -0.79 2.32 26.36
CA ASP A 94 -1.03 1.91 27.75
C ASP A 94 -0.26 2.76 28.77
N GLY A 95 0.60 3.65 28.29
CA GLY A 95 1.34 4.60 29.14
C GLY A 95 2.53 3.96 29.88
N ASP A 96 3.03 2.82 29.38
CA ASP A 96 4.15 2.11 30.00
C ASP A 96 5.53 2.60 29.54
N CYS A 97 5.57 3.72 28.84
CA CYS A 97 6.73 4.37 28.22
C CYS A 97 7.24 3.69 26.91
N ARG A 98 6.66 2.58 26.51
CA ARG A 98 6.99 1.90 25.25
C ARG A 98 5.95 2.24 24.18
N ASN A 99 6.35 2.96 23.18
CA ASN A 99 5.48 3.22 22.05
C ASN A 99 5.37 1.98 21.13
N LEU A 100 4.41 1.98 20.20
CA LEU A 100 4.13 0.87 19.30
C LEU A 100 5.39 0.29 18.61
N ARG A 101 6.38 1.13 18.28
CA ARG A 101 7.64 0.64 17.69
C ARG A 101 8.38 -0.27 18.68
N HIS A 102 8.53 0.14 19.94
CA HIS A 102 9.24 -0.66 20.95
C HIS A 102 8.45 -1.90 21.33
N GLU A 103 7.13 -1.83 21.36
CA GLU A 103 6.25 -2.98 21.51
C GLU A 103 6.47 -4.02 20.38
N MET A 104 6.52 -3.57 19.12
CA MET A 104 6.80 -4.46 17.99
C MET A 104 8.19 -5.07 18.06
N LEU A 105 9.21 -4.28 18.42
CA LEU A 105 10.57 -4.77 18.59
C LEU A 105 10.65 -5.88 19.65
N MET A 106 10.03 -5.69 20.80
CA MET A 106 9.99 -6.71 21.86
C MET A 106 9.24 -7.97 21.41
N ARG A 107 8.08 -7.80 20.85
CA ARG A 107 7.20 -8.92 20.48
C ARG A 107 7.76 -9.78 19.33
N GLN A 108 8.49 -9.16 18.40
CA GLN A 108 8.99 -9.83 17.19
C GLN A 108 10.47 -10.28 17.30
N SER A 109 11.17 -9.93 18.37
CA SER A 109 12.53 -10.41 18.58
C SER A 109 12.55 -11.92 18.79
N LEU A 110 13.51 -12.59 18.16
CA LEU A 110 13.76 -14.04 18.27
C LEU A 110 14.57 -14.39 19.51
N GLU A 111 15.25 -13.41 20.11
CA GLU A 111 16.03 -13.50 21.35
C GLU A 111 15.46 -12.49 22.36
N GLU A 112 15.87 -12.60 23.62
CA GLU A 112 15.56 -11.61 24.63
C GLU A 112 16.14 -10.24 24.24
N VAL A 113 15.34 -9.20 24.34
CA VAL A 113 15.79 -7.84 23.98
C VAL A 113 16.64 -7.22 25.07
N VAL A 114 17.58 -6.39 24.66
CA VAL A 114 18.35 -5.52 25.56
C VAL A 114 17.83 -4.11 25.45
N PHE A 115 17.57 -3.49 26.60
CA PHE A 115 17.12 -2.11 26.67
C PHE A 115 18.29 -1.15 26.86
N LYS A 116 18.14 0.08 26.35
CA LYS A 116 19.16 1.13 26.42
C LYS A 116 19.38 1.62 27.86
N ASN A 117 18.37 1.50 28.72
CA ASN A 117 18.41 2.00 30.09
C ASN A 117 17.59 1.11 31.05
N THR A 118 17.74 1.36 32.34
CA THR A 118 17.08 0.61 33.41
C THR A 118 15.56 0.76 33.46
N HIS A 119 14.97 1.75 32.77
CA HIS A 119 13.54 1.96 32.72
C HIS A 119 12.86 1.05 31.70
N ASN A 120 13.63 0.31 30.90
CA ASN A 120 13.13 -0.63 29.90
C ASN A 120 12.14 -0.04 28.87
N CYS A 121 12.29 1.26 28.57
CA CYS A 121 11.41 1.95 27.61
C CYS A 121 11.90 1.82 26.17
N ILE A 122 13.22 1.75 25.96
CA ILE A 122 13.86 1.82 24.64
C ILE A 122 14.62 0.53 24.38
N VAL A 123 14.13 -0.28 23.45
CA VAL A 123 14.82 -1.46 22.96
C VAL A 123 16.03 -1.01 22.14
N GLU A 124 17.21 -1.56 22.45
CA GLU A 124 18.47 -1.27 21.78
C GLU A 124 18.95 -2.44 20.94
N LYS A 125 18.89 -3.68 21.47
CA LYS A 125 19.39 -4.88 20.80
C LYS A 125 18.39 -6.02 20.93
N GLY A 126 18.46 -6.95 19.99
CA GLY A 126 17.70 -8.18 19.93
C GLY A 126 18.14 -9.01 18.75
N LEU A 127 17.25 -9.83 18.22
CA LEU A 127 17.47 -10.55 16.97
C LEU A 127 16.17 -10.55 16.17
N TRP A 128 16.16 -9.91 15.03
CA TRP A 128 15.02 -9.81 14.14
C TRP A 128 15.36 -10.36 12.76
N LEU A 129 14.42 -11.06 12.15
CA LEU A 129 14.50 -11.42 10.74
C LEU A 129 13.77 -10.37 9.93
N ASP A 130 14.51 -9.63 9.10
CA ASP A 130 13.91 -8.70 8.16
C ASP A 130 13.21 -9.45 7.03
N PRO A 131 11.88 -9.29 6.86
CA PRO A 131 11.14 -10.00 5.83
C PRO A 131 11.46 -9.53 4.42
N TYR A 132 11.94 -8.30 4.24
CA TYR A 132 12.21 -7.73 2.91
C TYR A 132 13.51 -8.24 2.30
N THR A 133 14.50 -8.54 3.12
CA THR A 133 15.83 -8.99 2.67
C THR A 133 16.20 -10.40 3.14
N ASN A 134 15.41 -11.00 4.07
CA ASN A 134 15.70 -12.25 4.74
C ASN A 134 17.04 -12.24 5.51
N ARG A 135 17.46 -11.07 6.00
CA ARG A 135 18.66 -10.92 6.82
C ARG A 135 18.30 -10.81 8.30
N PHE A 136 19.21 -11.31 9.16
CA PHE A 136 19.11 -11.09 10.59
C PHE A 136 19.72 -9.74 10.96
N ILE A 137 18.98 -8.96 11.77
CA ILE A 137 19.38 -7.65 12.26
C ILE A 137 19.43 -7.70 13.79
N ARG A 138 20.46 -7.10 14.38
CA ARG A 138 20.68 -7.15 15.83
C ARG A 138 20.50 -5.82 16.54
N LEU A 139 20.66 -4.71 15.84
CA LEU A 139 20.49 -3.38 16.39
C LEU A 139 19.09 -2.87 16.04
N ALA A 140 18.38 -2.39 17.06
CA ALA A 140 17.07 -1.78 16.81
C ALA A 140 17.17 -0.49 15.98
N SER A 141 18.34 0.18 15.99
CA SER A 141 18.62 1.36 15.16
C SER A 141 18.59 1.07 13.67
N ASP A 142 18.90 -0.17 13.26
CA ASP A 142 19.00 -0.57 11.87
C ASP A 142 17.66 -1.10 11.33
N LEU A 143 16.60 -0.99 12.14
CA LEU A 143 15.23 -1.37 11.78
C LEU A 143 14.32 -0.16 11.75
N ASP A 144 13.41 -0.15 10.80
CA ASP A 144 12.26 0.73 10.77
C ASP A 144 10.95 -0.05 10.98
N VAL A 145 9.91 0.66 11.44
CA VAL A 145 8.53 0.19 11.28
C VAL A 145 7.99 0.78 10.00
N ASP A 146 7.92 -0.07 8.97
CA ASP A 146 7.42 0.29 7.66
C ASP A 146 5.91 0.16 7.58
N HIS A 147 5.28 1.10 6.89
CA HIS A 147 3.92 0.96 6.38
C HIS A 147 3.98 0.23 5.03
N VAL A 148 3.56 -1.03 4.98
CA VAL A 148 3.56 -1.86 3.74
C VAL A 148 2.88 -1.11 2.59
N ILE A 149 1.68 -0.56 2.84
CA ILE A 149 1.11 0.48 1.99
C ILE A 149 1.55 1.83 2.56
N PRO A 150 2.44 2.57 1.88
CA PRO A 150 2.97 3.84 2.37
C PRO A 150 1.87 4.86 2.63
N LEU A 151 2.05 5.71 3.67
CA LEU A 151 1.07 6.77 3.99
C LEU A 151 0.83 7.70 2.80
N ALA A 152 1.89 8.06 2.07
CA ALA A 152 1.79 8.91 0.88
C ALA A 152 1.04 8.21 -0.26
N TYR A 153 1.28 6.91 -0.46
CA TYR A 153 0.53 6.12 -1.43
C TYR A 153 -0.96 6.07 -1.08
N ALA A 154 -1.29 5.71 0.17
CA ALA A 154 -2.67 5.68 0.63
C ALA A 154 -3.37 7.04 0.51
N HIS A 155 -2.63 8.15 0.74
CA HIS A 155 -3.14 9.50 0.55
C HIS A 155 -3.58 9.74 -0.89
N LYS A 156 -2.73 9.39 -1.86
CA LYS A 156 -3.01 9.49 -3.30
C LYS A 156 -4.16 8.57 -3.75
N SER A 157 -4.32 7.43 -3.08
CA SER A 157 -5.32 6.39 -3.38
C SER A 157 -6.65 6.57 -2.63
N GLY A 158 -7.05 7.80 -2.33
CA GLY A 158 -8.32 8.14 -1.67
C GLY A 158 -8.18 8.61 -0.22
N GLY A 159 -7.02 8.39 0.42
CA GLY A 159 -6.75 8.82 1.79
C GLY A 159 -6.75 10.34 2.00
N ALA A 160 -6.60 11.13 0.95
CA ALA A 160 -6.71 12.59 1.00
C ALA A 160 -8.04 13.04 1.62
N SER A 161 -9.14 12.35 1.27
CA SER A 161 -10.50 12.65 1.73
C SER A 161 -10.81 12.14 3.15
N TRP A 162 -9.92 11.35 3.76
CA TRP A 162 -10.18 10.76 5.07
C TRP A 162 -10.20 11.81 6.18
N THR A 163 -11.02 11.53 7.20
CA THR A 163 -10.95 12.28 8.46
C THR A 163 -9.60 12.06 9.14
N THR A 164 -9.17 13.00 9.95
CA THR A 164 -7.93 12.88 10.75
C THR A 164 -7.91 11.59 11.59
N MET A 165 -9.05 11.23 12.16
CA MET A 165 -9.18 9.98 12.93
C MET A 165 -8.91 8.73 12.05
N LYS A 166 -9.45 8.69 10.83
CA LYS A 166 -9.21 7.56 9.90
C LYS A 166 -7.75 7.52 9.43
N LYS A 167 -7.12 8.69 9.17
CA LYS A 167 -5.69 8.79 8.84
C LYS A 167 -4.83 8.23 9.97
N ARG A 168 -5.09 8.63 11.22
CA ARG A 168 -4.36 8.12 12.40
C ARG A 168 -4.57 6.62 12.62
N ARG A 169 -5.79 6.12 12.43
CA ARG A 169 -6.08 4.68 12.52
C ARG A 169 -5.31 3.90 11.47
N PHE A 170 -5.23 4.38 10.24
CA PHE A 170 -4.44 3.76 9.17
C PHE A 170 -2.95 3.72 9.53
N ALA A 171 -2.40 4.81 10.05
CA ALA A 171 -1.00 4.90 10.42
C ALA A 171 -0.60 3.97 11.59
N MET A 172 -1.55 3.61 12.46
CA MET A 172 -1.33 2.73 13.62
C MET A 172 -1.90 1.32 13.43
N ASP A 173 -2.27 0.96 12.19
CA ASP A 173 -2.83 -0.34 11.89
C ASP A 173 -1.73 -1.39 11.74
N GLU A 174 -1.58 -2.24 12.73
CA GLU A 174 -0.54 -3.27 12.75
C GLU A 174 -0.64 -4.28 11.59
N THR A 175 -1.82 -4.40 10.94
CA THR A 175 -1.95 -5.19 9.70
C THR A 175 -1.11 -4.60 8.55
N ASN A 176 -0.81 -3.31 8.61
CA ASN A 176 -0.02 -2.58 7.62
C ASN A 176 1.42 -2.30 8.08
N LEU A 177 1.87 -2.87 9.20
CA LEU A 177 3.16 -2.54 9.81
C LEU A 177 4.09 -3.75 9.83
N LEU A 178 5.34 -3.55 9.42
CA LEU A 178 6.42 -4.54 9.51
C LEU A 178 7.69 -3.90 10.08
N LEU A 179 8.46 -4.69 10.85
CA LEU A 179 9.84 -4.36 11.18
C LEU A 179 10.71 -4.78 10.02
N VAL A 180 11.43 -3.84 9.43
CA VAL A 180 12.26 -4.06 8.24
C VAL A 180 13.59 -3.32 8.35
N ASP A 181 14.57 -3.71 7.56
CA ASP A 181 15.84 -3.00 7.38
C ASP A 181 15.56 -1.54 6.98
N ASP A 182 16.20 -0.58 7.65
CA ASP A 182 15.98 0.85 7.44
C ASP A 182 16.39 1.31 6.03
N GLY A 183 17.50 0.78 5.51
CA GLY A 183 17.96 1.04 4.16
C GLY A 183 17.00 0.50 3.11
N GLU A 184 16.44 -0.70 3.34
CA GLU A 184 15.45 -1.29 2.44
C GLU A 184 14.12 -0.54 2.50
N ASN A 185 13.70 -0.09 3.68
CA ASN A 185 12.54 0.78 3.84
C ASN A 185 12.71 2.11 3.07
N ASN A 186 13.87 2.73 3.17
CA ASN A 186 14.20 3.93 2.41
C ASN A 186 14.17 3.67 0.90
N ARG A 187 14.67 2.51 0.44
CA ARG A 187 14.63 2.11 -0.97
C ARG A 187 13.20 1.92 -1.48
N LYS A 188 12.32 1.34 -0.67
CA LYS A 188 10.90 1.20 -0.95
C LYS A 188 10.21 2.58 -1.01
N GLY A 189 10.38 3.41 0.00
CA GLY A 189 9.79 4.75 0.08
C GLY A 189 8.28 4.74 -0.11
N GLU A 190 7.76 5.57 -1.01
CA GLU A 190 6.31 5.67 -1.32
C GLU A 190 5.84 4.79 -2.48
N LYS A 191 6.68 3.88 -2.95
CA LYS A 191 6.42 3.06 -4.14
C LYS A 191 5.28 2.06 -3.92
N GLY A 192 4.50 1.85 -5.00
CA GLY A 192 3.54 0.76 -5.08
C GLY A 192 4.17 -0.57 -5.53
N PRO A 193 3.39 -1.66 -5.56
CA PRO A 193 3.88 -3.00 -5.90
C PRO A 193 4.50 -3.12 -7.29
N SER A 194 4.08 -2.31 -8.24
CA SER A 194 4.65 -2.29 -9.59
C SER A 194 6.07 -1.70 -9.66
N GLN A 195 6.47 -0.94 -8.64
CA GLN A 195 7.76 -0.26 -8.56
C GLN A 195 8.69 -0.86 -7.51
N TYR A 196 8.15 -1.59 -6.54
CA TYR A 196 8.88 -2.24 -5.48
C TYR A 196 8.22 -3.55 -5.07
N LEU A 197 9.01 -4.60 -5.02
CA LEU A 197 8.68 -5.87 -4.37
C LEU A 197 9.87 -6.30 -3.50
N PRO A 198 9.61 -6.90 -2.32
CA PRO A 198 10.66 -7.49 -1.49
C PRO A 198 11.26 -8.75 -2.16
N ILE A 199 12.14 -9.43 -1.47
CA ILE A 199 12.67 -10.71 -1.94
C ILE A 199 11.54 -11.70 -2.26
N LYS A 200 11.82 -12.60 -3.21
CA LYS A 200 10.83 -13.53 -3.78
C LYS A 200 10.07 -14.32 -2.71
N ASN A 201 10.76 -14.78 -1.68
CA ASN A 201 10.15 -15.60 -0.61
C ASN A 201 9.11 -14.86 0.24
N PHE A 202 9.11 -13.53 0.23
CA PHE A 202 8.15 -12.73 0.98
C PHE A 202 7.09 -12.07 0.10
N GLN A 203 7.19 -12.16 -1.23
CA GLN A 203 6.27 -11.47 -2.13
C GLN A 203 4.81 -11.89 -1.95
N CYS A 204 4.55 -13.16 -1.64
CA CYS A 204 3.20 -13.64 -1.39
C CYS A 204 2.57 -12.96 -0.16
N ASN A 205 3.28 -12.94 0.96
CA ASN A 205 2.81 -12.27 2.17
C ASN A 205 2.65 -10.77 1.96
N TYR A 206 3.61 -10.15 1.25
CA TYR A 206 3.56 -8.74 0.90
C TYR A 206 2.29 -8.40 0.08
N ALA A 207 2.00 -9.19 -0.95
CA ALA A 207 0.81 -9.00 -1.79
C ALA A 207 -0.49 -9.24 -1.02
N GLN A 208 -0.53 -10.22 -0.11
CA GLN A 208 -1.68 -10.46 0.77
C GLN A 208 -1.93 -9.29 1.73
N ILE A 209 -0.87 -8.69 2.30
CA ILE A 209 -1.00 -7.50 3.13
C ILE A 209 -1.57 -6.34 2.30
N TRP A 210 -1.02 -6.10 1.09
CA TRP A 210 -1.54 -5.07 0.19
C TRP A 210 -3.03 -5.27 -0.09
N GLN A 211 -3.45 -6.50 -0.43
CA GLN A 211 -4.85 -6.82 -0.70
C GLN A 211 -5.71 -6.55 0.54
N THR A 212 -5.37 -7.15 1.68
CA THR A 212 -6.13 -7.03 2.93
C THR A 212 -6.30 -5.57 3.37
N VAL A 213 -5.21 -4.80 3.34
CA VAL A 213 -5.22 -3.41 3.80
C VAL A 213 -5.94 -2.51 2.80
N SER A 214 -5.73 -2.70 1.49
CA SER A 214 -6.43 -1.91 0.47
C SER A 214 -7.94 -2.12 0.51
N GLU A 215 -8.39 -3.35 0.69
CA GLU A 215 -9.82 -3.68 0.86
C GLU A 215 -10.39 -3.07 2.14
N LYS A 216 -9.70 -3.22 3.29
CA LYS A 216 -10.08 -2.67 4.59
C LYS A 216 -10.32 -1.16 4.55
N TYR A 217 -9.44 -0.44 3.87
CA TYR A 217 -9.47 1.02 3.81
C TYR A 217 -10.15 1.56 2.55
N LYS A 218 -10.54 0.69 1.62
CA LYS A 218 -11.14 1.01 0.31
C LYS A 218 -10.23 1.95 -0.48
N LEU A 219 -8.97 1.52 -0.66
CA LEU A 219 -8.00 2.27 -1.43
C LEU A 219 -8.19 2.02 -2.93
N ASP A 220 -8.13 3.07 -3.71
CA ASP A 220 -8.14 3.02 -5.17
C ASP A 220 -6.71 2.86 -5.68
N LEU A 221 -6.28 1.59 -5.85
CA LEU A 221 -4.95 1.26 -6.32
C LEU A 221 -4.85 1.52 -7.83
N SER A 222 -3.67 1.96 -8.29
CA SER A 222 -3.42 2.09 -9.73
C SER A 222 -3.62 0.74 -10.46
N SER A 223 -4.05 0.77 -11.71
CA SER A 223 -4.25 -0.45 -12.51
C SER A 223 -2.97 -1.28 -12.65
N VAL A 224 -1.81 -0.63 -12.72
CA VAL A 224 -0.50 -1.30 -12.81
C VAL A 224 -0.18 -2.04 -11.52
N ASP A 225 -0.47 -1.43 -10.36
CA ASP A 225 -0.26 -2.07 -9.06
C ASP A 225 -1.24 -3.23 -8.84
N GLN A 226 -2.50 -3.07 -9.24
CA GLN A 226 -3.50 -4.16 -9.20
C GLN A 226 -3.06 -5.35 -10.06
N MET A 227 -2.57 -5.11 -11.28
CA MET A 227 -2.05 -6.18 -12.15
C MET A 227 -0.82 -6.85 -11.54
N MET A 228 0.10 -6.10 -10.93
CA MET A 228 1.27 -6.67 -10.26
C MET A 228 0.87 -7.55 -9.09
N LEU A 229 -0.02 -7.08 -8.22
CA LEU A 229 -0.53 -7.87 -7.08
C LEU A 229 -1.21 -9.15 -7.56
N ALA A 230 -2.07 -9.07 -8.57
CA ALA A 230 -2.73 -10.25 -9.13
C ALA A 230 -1.72 -11.26 -9.70
N SER A 231 -0.68 -10.78 -10.40
CA SER A 231 0.40 -11.63 -10.91
C SER A 231 1.15 -12.35 -9.79
N VAL A 232 1.51 -11.63 -8.72
CA VAL A 232 2.20 -12.22 -7.57
C VAL A 232 1.30 -13.27 -6.90
N LEU A 233 0.05 -12.93 -6.59
CA LEU A 233 -0.89 -13.83 -5.90
C LEU A 233 -1.18 -15.10 -6.70
N ASN A 234 -1.34 -15.00 -8.02
CA ASN A 234 -1.51 -16.17 -8.90
C ASN A 234 -0.30 -17.12 -8.85
N ASN A 235 0.91 -16.61 -8.66
CA ASN A 235 2.11 -17.43 -8.51
C ASN A 235 2.25 -18.05 -7.13
N CYS A 236 1.56 -17.54 -6.12
CA CYS A 236 1.57 -18.08 -4.75
C CYS A 236 0.69 -19.34 -4.59
N LEU A 237 -0.21 -19.58 -5.52
CA LEU A 237 -1.14 -20.72 -5.50
C LEU A 237 -0.58 -21.97 -6.20
N ARG A 238 0.62 -21.86 -6.76
CA ARG A 238 1.33 -22.96 -7.46
C ARG A 238 2.42 -23.55 -6.58
#